data_b5c4b04ca2a49f9b32b033f7488eedb8
#
_entry.id   b5c4b04ca2a49f9b32b033f7488eedb8
#
_cell.length_a   1.000
_cell.length_b   1.000
_cell.length_c   1.000
_cell.angle_alpha   90.00
_cell.angle_beta   90.00
_cell.angle_gamma   90.00
#
_symmetry.space_group_name_H-M   'P 1'
#
loop_
_entity.id
_entity.type
_entity.pdbx_description
1 polymer ?
#
loop_
_entity_poly.entity_id
_entity_poly.type
_entity_poly.pdbx_seq_one_letter_code
_entity_poly.pdbx_strand_id
1 'polypeptide(L)'
;PFLAPEYYRKYVFANYKKLFAPLHDCGKKILYTSDGNYSAFIDDVTACGVNGFVMEPATDMAYIAEKYGKTHVFVGNADTSILLSGGREAIEAEVRRCMDVGRRCPGFVMAVGNHIPANTPVENCLIYNEIYEKLARR
;
A
#
# COMPACT_ATOMS: atom_id res chain seq x y z
N PRO A 1 0.50 -5.00 -14.31
CA PRO A 1 -0.41 -4.46 -15.34
C PRO A 1 -0.43 -5.37 -16.57
N PHE A 2 -1.62 -5.51 -17.19
CA PHE A 2 -1.83 -6.40 -18.35
C PHE A 2 -1.65 -5.69 -19.69
N LEU A 3 -1.65 -4.35 -19.67
CA LEU A 3 -1.54 -3.52 -20.87
C LEU A 3 -0.28 -2.66 -20.79
N ALA A 4 0.21 -2.22 -21.95
CA ALA A 4 1.28 -1.24 -22.01
C ALA A 4 0.86 0.09 -21.35
N PRO A 5 1.79 0.84 -20.74
CA PRO A 5 1.48 2.07 -20.00
C PRO A 5 0.69 3.12 -20.78
N GLU A 6 0.94 3.23 -22.07
CA GLU A 6 0.22 4.14 -22.97
C GLU A 6 -1.29 3.88 -23.04
N TYR A 7 -1.70 2.61 -23.02
CA TYR A 7 -3.11 2.24 -23.01
C TYR A 7 -3.78 2.55 -21.68
N TYR A 8 -3.05 2.35 -20.55
CA TYR A 8 -3.54 2.77 -19.24
C TYR A 8 -3.79 4.28 -19.22
N ARG A 9 -2.83 5.08 -19.69
CA ARG A 9 -2.96 6.54 -19.75
C ARG A 9 -4.12 6.98 -20.62
N LYS A 10 -4.27 6.36 -21.80
CA LYS A 10 -5.30 6.72 -22.78
C LYS A 10 -6.71 6.30 -22.34
N TYR A 11 -6.86 5.10 -21.81
CA TYR A 11 -8.19 4.51 -21.63
C TYR A 11 -8.60 4.36 -20.17
N VAL A 12 -7.67 4.11 -19.27
CA VAL A 12 -7.98 3.84 -17.86
C VAL A 12 -7.94 5.14 -17.06
N PHE A 13 -6.81 5.81 -17.03
CA PHE A 13 -6.64 7.00 -16.18
C PHE A 13 -7.48 8.19 -16.64
N ALA A 14 -7.75 8.32 -17.93
CA ALA A 14 -8.68 9.32 -18.44
C ALA A 14 -10.11 9.11 -17.90
N ASN A 15 -10.52 7.86 -17.71
CA ASN A 15 -11.81 7.53 -17.13
C ASN A 15 -11.81 7.66 -15.59
N TYR A 16 -10.70 7.37 -14.93
CA TYR A 16 -10.58 7.61 -13.48
C TYR A 16 -10.79 9.09 -13.13
N LYS A 17 -10.21 10.02 -13.88
CA LYS A 17 -10.45 11.46 -13.67
C LYS A 17 -11.93 11.84 -13.73
N LYS A 18 -12.65 11.29 -14.71
CA LYS A 18 -14.10 11.52 -14.84
C LYS A 18 -14.91 10.92 -13.70
N LEU A 19 -14.49 9.73 -13.21
CA LEU A 19 -15.16 9.04 -12.11
C LEU A 19 -14.89 9.72 -10.76
N PHE A 20 -13.67 10.21 -10.56
CA PHE A 20 -13.25 10.76 -9.26
C PHE A 20 -13.73 12.20 -9.04
N ALA A 21 -13.89 13.00 -10.10
CA ALA A 21 -14.32 14.38 -9.99
C ALA A 21 -15.64 14.56 -9.19
N PRO A 22 -16.75 13.89 -9.53
CA PRO A 22 -18.00 14.04 -8.76
C PRO A 22 -17.89 13.52 -7.33
N LEU A 23 -17.00 12.57 -7.04
CA LEU A 23 -16.78 12.11 -5.67
C LEU A 23 -16.08 13.19 -4.85
N HIS A 24 -15.12 13.89 -5.44
CA HIS A 24 -14.47 15.04 -4.79
C HIS A 24 -15.45 16.19 -4.56
N ASP A 25 -16.33 16.48 -5.53
CA ASP A 25 -17.35 17.51 -5.39
C ASP A 25 -18.31 17.22 -4.22
N CYS A 26 -18.50 15.94 -3.89
CA CYS A 26 -19.24 15.48 -2.72
C CYS A 26 -18.37 15.38 -1.44
N GLY A 27 -17.13 15.88 -1.44
CA GLY A 27 -16.21 15.83 -0.29
C GLY A 27 -15.66 14.45 0.05
N LYS A 28 -15.78 13.45 -0.85
CA LYS A 28 -15.31 12.09 -0.60
C LYS A 28 -13.80 11.99 -0.83
N LYS A 29 -13.17 11.11 -0.03
CA LYS A 29 -11.76 10.74 -0.21
C LYS A 29 -11.65 9.43 -0.97
N ILE A 30 -10.63 9.33 -1.82
CA ILE A 30 -10.45 8.20 -2.73
C ILE A 30 -9.14 7.50 -2.39
N LEU A 31 -9.23 6.22 -2.03
CA LEU A 31 -8.09 5.34 -1.89
C LEU A 31 -8.03 4.44 -3.13
N TYR A 32 -6.90 4.47 -3.80
CA TYR A 32 -6.62 3.59 -4.93
C TYR A 32 -6.06 2.27 -4.44
N THR A 33 -6.63 1.19 -4.92
CA THR A 33 -6.13 -0.17 -4.67
C THR A 33 -5.96 -0.91 -5.99
N SER A 34 -4.90 -1.68 -6.11
CA SER A 34 -4.64 -2.52 -7.27
C SER A 34 -3.74 -3.68 -6.90
N ASP A 35 -4.04 -4.84 -7.43
CA ASP A 35 -3.17 -6.01 -7.29
C ASP A 35 -1.89 -5.85 -8.10
N GLY A 36 -0.81 -6.45 -7.59
CA GLY A 36 0.49 -6.52 -8.23
C GLY A 36 1.29 -5.21 -8.16
N ASN A 37 2.28 -5.11 -9.03
CA ASN A 37 3.19 -3.97 -9.06
C ASN A 37 2.66 -2.87 -9.99
N TYR A 38 2.30 -1.73 -9.41
CA TYR A 38 1.93 -0.53 -10.15
C TYR A 38 2.86 0.67 -9.90
N SER A 39 4.09 0.41 -9.47
CA SER A 39 5.09 1.46 -9.21
C SER A 39 5.24 2.44 -10.38
N ALA A 40 5.20 1.93 -11.62
CA ALA A 40 5.28 2.75 -12.83
C ALA A 40 4.08 3.70 -13.06
N PHE A 41 2.99 3.52 -12.31
CA PHE A 41 1.74 4.28 -12.49
C PHE A 41 1.37 5.15 -11.30
N ILE A 42 2.18 5.16 -10.24
CA ILE A 42 1.87 5.92 -9.01
C ILE A 42 1.60 7.39 -9.33
N ASP A 43 2.42 8.00 -10.17
CA ASP A 43 2.27 9.40 -10.56
C ASP A 43 1.01 9.63 -11.42
N ASP A 44 0.74 8.73 -12.35
CA ASP A 44 -0.44 8.81 -13.20
C ASP A 44 -1.74 8.68 -12.37
N VAL A 45 -1.75 7.74 -11.41
CA VAL A 45 -2.88 7.53 -10.50
C VAL A 45 -3.07 8.72 -9.57
N THR A 46 -1.96 9.27 -9.03
CA THR A 46 -2.00 10.50 -8.23
C THR A 46 -2.59 11.66 -9.01
N ALA A 47 -2.19 11.82 -10.28
CA ALA A 47 -2.72 12.85 -11.16
C ALA A 47 -4.21 12.67 -11.53
N CYS A 48 -4.81 11.51 -11.23
CA CYS A 48 -6.25 11.30 -11.33
C CYS A 48 -7.03 11.84 -10.12
N GLY A 49 -6.34 12.24 -9.04
CA GLY A 49 -6.97 12.86 -7.88
C GLY A 49 -7.21 11.90 -6.72
N VAL A 50 -6.47 10.80 -6.59
CA VAL A 50 -6.55 9.93 -5.40
C VAL A 50 -6.01 10.65 -4.17
N ASN A 51 -6.48 10.27 -3.00
CA ASN A 51 -6.03 10.78 -1.70
C ASN A 51 -5.10 9.80 -0.99
N GLY A 52 -4.94 8.61 -1.54
CA GLY A 52 -4.06 7.60 -0.98
C GLY A 52 -4.07 6.29 -1.75
N PHE A 53 -3.28 5.36 -1.22
CA PHE A 53 -2.99 4.07 -1.86
C PHE A 53 -3.17 2.93 -0.87
N VAL A 54 -3.70 1.82 -1.35
CA VAL A 54 -3.62 0.50 -0.70
C VAL A 54 -2.78 -0.37 -1.61
N MET A 55 -1.65 -0.86 -1.12
CA MET A 55 -0.64 -1.43 -2.00
C MET A 55 -0.17 -2.82 -1.58
N GLU A 56 0.14 -3.63 -2.58
CA GLU A 56 0.84 -4.90 -2.41
C GLU A 56 2.36 -4.72 -2.24
N PRO A 57 3.06 -5.74 -1.70
CA PRO A 57 4.51 -5.70 -1.46
C PRO A 57 5.35 -5.38 -2.70
N ALA A 58 4.87 -5.80 -3.88
CA ALA A 58 5.55 -5.56 -5.15
C ALA A 58 5.58 -4.08 -5.59
N THR A 59 4.70 -3.24 -5.02
CA THR A 59 4.67 -1.80 -5.31
C THR A 59 5.66 -1.06 -4.41
N ASP A 60 6.39 -0.13 -4.98
CA ASP A 60 7.46 0.63 -4.30
C ASP A 60 6.88 1.59 -3.25
N MET A 61 6.78 1.10 -2.02
CA MET A 61 6.33 1.88 -0.88
C MET A 61 7.29 3.03 -0.54
N ALA A 62 8.59 2.86 -0.75
CA ALA A 62 9.57 3.88 -0.42
C ALA A 62 9.41 5.10 -1.33
N TYR A 63 9.19 4.88 -2.62
CA TYR A 63 8.87 5.95 -3.57
C TYR A 63 7.61 6.72 -3.18
N ILE A 64 6.55 6.02 -2.79
CA ILE A 64 5.30 6.66 -2.34
C ILE A 64 5.55 7.49 -1.08
N ALA A 65 6.26 6.95 -0.10
CA ALA A 65 6.56 7.65 1.13
C ALA A 65 7.41 8.90 0.90
N GLU A 66 8.41 8.83 0.04
CA GLU A 66 9.27 9.96 -0.29
C GLU A 66 8.50 11.07 -1.00
N LYS A 67 7.74 10.73 -2.03
CA LYS A 67 7.12 11.72 -2.91
C LYS A 67 5.77 12.21 -2.40
N TYR A 68 4.98 11.32 -1.82
CA TYR A 68 3.59 11.56 -1.46
C TYR A 68 3.27 11.41 0.03
N GLY A 69 4.20 10.91 0.83
CA GLY A 69 3.97 10.56 2.23
C GLY A 69 3.53 11.72 3.13
N LYS A 70 3.73 12.97 2.73
CA LYS A 70 3.26 14.14 3.48
C LYS A 70 1.83 14.55 3.14
N THR A 71 1.32 14.13 1.99
CA THR A 71 0.05 14.62 1.43
C THR A 71 -0.99 13.51 1.20
N HIS A 72 -0.56 12.27 1.07
CA HIS A 72 -1.41 11.12 0.78
C HIS A 72 -1.34 10.09 1.88
N VAL A 73 -2.46 9.41 2.09
CA VAL A 73 -2.52 8.21 2.92
C VAL A 73 -1.95 7.03 2.14
N PHE A 74 -1.24 6.12 2.80
CA PHE A 74 -0.92 4.83 2.23
C PHE A 74 -1.00 3.70 3.24
N VAL A 75 -1.55 2.60 2.80
CA VAL A 75 -1.87 1.41 3.59
C VAL A 75 -1.07 0.24 3.04
N GLY A 76 -0.40 -0.44 3.89
CA GLY A 76 0.38 -1.62 3.51
C GLY A 76 1.82 -1.52 4.01
N ASN A 77 2.74 -2.30 3.45
CA ASN A 77 2.52 -3.31 2.40
C ASN A 77 3.29 -4.60 2.76
N ALA A 78 3.10 -5.07 4.01
CA ALA A 78 3.81 -6.26 4.46
C ALA A 78 3.45 -7.49 3.62
N ASP A 79 4.48 -8.26 3.26
CA ASP A 79 4.33 -9.44 2.40
C ASP A 79 3.69 -10.60 3.15
N THR A 80 2.50 -10.98 2.72
CA THR A 80 1.75 -12.09 3.31
C THR A 80 2.40 -13.45 3.08
N SER A 81 3.27 -13.59 2.09
CA SER A 81 4.04 -14.83 1.89
C SER A 81 5.03 -15.09 3.03
N ILE A 82 5.55 -14.03 3.63
CA ILE A 82 6.42 -14.11 4.80
C ILE A 82 5.62 -14.55 6.04
N LEU A 83 4.37 -14.12 6.16
CA LEU A 83 3.50 -14.62 7.23
C LEU A 83 3.13 -16.08 7.03
N LEU A 84 2.95 -16.51 5.77
CA LEU A 84 2.60 -17.90 5.43
C LEU A 84 3.74 -18.88 5.75
N SER A 85 4.96 -18.54 5.40
CA SER A 85 6.09 -19.48 5.40
C SER A 85 7.33 -19.03 6.16
N GLY A 86 7.38 -17.77 6.61
CA GLY A 86 8.52 -17.20 7.33
C GLY A 86 8.53 -17.57 8.82
N GLY A 87 9.71 -17.50 9.42
CA GLY A 87 9.87 -17.55 10.87
C GLY A 87 9.83 -16.14 11.49
N ARG A 88 9.92 -16.08 12.83
CA ARG A 88 9.90 -14.84 13.62
C ARG A 88 10.86 -13.75 13.08
N GLU A 89 12.08 -14.12 12.74
CA GLU A 89 13.09 -13.16 12.24
C GLU A 89 12.69 -12.54 10.91
N ALA A 90 12.14 -13.34 9.98
CA ALA A 90 11.69 -12.86 8.69
C ALA A 90 10.48 -11.92 8.84
N ILE A 91 9.54 -12.28 9.74
CA ILE A 91 8.38 -11.44 10.05
C ILE A 91 8.83 -10.12 10.69
N GLU A 92 9.78 -10.17 11.62
CA GLU A 92 10.32 -8.94 12.23
C GLU A 92 11.01 -8.04 11.22
N ALA A 93 11.83 -8.60 10.33
CA ALA A 93 12.48 -7.84 9.27
C ALA A 93 11.47 -7.15 8.35
N GLU A 94 10.38 -7.83 7.99
CA GLU A 94 9.33 -7.30 7.14
C GLU A 94 8.52 -6.18 7.81
N VAL A 95 8.13 -6.37 9.08
CA VAL A 95 7.43 -5.32 9.83
C VAL A 95 8.34 -4.09 9.99
N ARG A 96 9.63 -4.30 10.30
CA ARG A 96 10.60 -3.19 10.38
C ARG A 96 10.73 -2.46 9.06
N ARG A 97 10.86 -3.17 7.94
CA ARG A 97 10.91 -2.57 6.60
C ARG A 97 9.76 -1.61 6.37
N CYS A 98 8.53 -2.04 6.64
CA CYS A 98 7.35 -1.19 6.47
C CYS A 98 7.35 0.00 7.44
N MET A 99 7.66 -0.24 8.70
CA MET A 99 7.65 0.79 9.75
C MET A 99 8.75 1.84 9.52
N ASP A 100 9.95 1.45 9.09
CA ASP A 100 11.06 2.39 8.86
C ASP A 100 10.77 3.35 7.72
N VAL A 101 10.04 2.89 6.70
CA VAL A 101 9.56 3.73 5.60
C VAL A 101 8.37 4.58 6.05
N GLY A 102 7.37 3.96 6.64
CA GLY A 102 6.06 4.57 6.86
C GLY A 102 5.96 5.50 8.07
N ARG A 103 6.66 5.21 9.15
CA ARG A 103 6.51 5.93 10.43
C ARG A 103 6.76 7.44 10.40
N ARG A 104 7.46 7.92 9.38
CA ARG A 104 7.73 9.36 9.16
C ARG A 104 6.61 10.06 8.41
N CYS A 105 5.62 9.31 7.93
CA CYS A 105 4.54 9.81 7.11
C CYS A 105 3.25 9.85 7.93
N PRO A 106 2.61 11.01 8.08
CA PRO A 106 1.45 11.16 8.97
C PRO A 106 0.23 10.32 8.55
N GLY A 107 0.13 10.00 7.26
CA GLY A 107 -0.97 9.20 6.70
C GLY A 107 -0.65 7.71 6.54
N PHE A 108 0.42 7.20 7.14
CA PHE A 108 0.74 5.78 7.05
C PHE A 108 -0.14 4.92 7.94
N VAL A 109 -0.68 3.85 7.37
CA VAL A 109 -1.41 2.79 8.06
C VAL A 109 -0.70 1.46 7.81
N MET A 110 -0.11 0.88 8.86
CA MET A 110 0.51 -0.44 8.76
C MET A 110 -0.53 -1.51 8.50
N ALA A 111 -0.33 -2.27 7.46
CA ALA A 111 -1.17 -3.40 7.09
C ALA A 111 -0.37 -4.44 6.28
N VAL A 112 -0.93 -5.63 6.16
CA VAL A 112 -0.50 -6.58 5.13
C VAL A 112 -0.90 -6.07 3.74
N GLY A 113 -0.10 -6.42 2.73
CA GLY A 113 -0.30 -5.91 1.36
C GLY A 113 -1.48 -6.56 0.61
N ASN A 114 -1.96 -7.70 1.10
CA ASN A 114 -3.14 -8.40 0.58
C ASN A 114 -3.83 -9.14 1.74
N HIS A 115 -4.93 -9.84 1.49
CA HIS A 115 -5.53 -10.68 2.52
C HIS A 115 -4.58 -11.81 2.95
N ILE A 116 -4.67 -12.20 4.21
CA ILE A 116 -3.85 -13.28 4.77
C ILE A 116 -4.27 -14.60 4.13
N PRO A 117 -3.35 -15.36 3.49
CA PRO A 117 -3.67 -16.59 2.82
C PRO A 117 -4.25 -17.65 3.76
N ALA A 118 -5.09 -18.54 3.22
CA ALA A 118 -5.49 -19.75 3.92
C ALA A 118 -4.23 -20.55 4.33
N ASN A 119 -4.31 -21.23 5.47
CA ASN A 119 -3.22 -22.01 6.06
C ASN A 119 -2.03 -21.18 6.62
N THR A 120 -2.14 -19.86 6.69
CA THR A 120 -1.15 -19.08 7.43
C THR A 120 -1.19 -19.48 8.91
N PRO A 121 -0.04 -19.84 9.53
CA PRO A 121 -0.01 -20.17 10.94
C PRO A 121 -0.50 -19.01 11.80
N VAL A 122 -1.44 -19.27 12.68
CA VAL A 122 -1.99 -18.24 13.60
C VAL A 122 -0.87 -17.59 14.42
N GLU A 123 0.12 -18.38 14.82
CA GLU A 123 1.29 -17.92 15.55
C GLU A 123 2.07 -16.83 14.78
N ASN A 124 2.22 -16.97 13.48
CA ASN A 124 2.87 -15.96 12.65
C ASN A 124 2.09 -14.63 12.61
N CYS A 125 0.76 -14.70 12.60
CA CYS A 125 -0.07 -13.50 12.71
C CYS A 125 0.07 -12.83 14.09
N LEU A 126 0.15 -13.62 15.17
CA LEU A 126 0.38 -13.09 16.51
C LEU A 126 1.77 -12.48 16.66
N ILE A 127 2.80 -13.10 16.07
CA ILE A 127 4.17 -12.55 16.01
C ILE A 127 4.18 -11.21 15.28
N TYR A 128 3.52 -11.12 14.12
CA TYR A 128 3.38 -9.87 13.37
C TYR A 128 2.78 -8.76 14.23
N ASN A 129 1.68 -9.01 14.92
CA ASN A 129 1.04 -8.04 15.80
C ASN A 129 1.93 -7.64 16.98
N GLU A 130 2.57 -8.59 17.64
CA GLU A 130 3.50 -8.33 18.75
C GLU A 130 4.62 -7.37 18.33
N ILE A 131 5.22 -7.64 17.17
CA ILE A 131 6.32 -6.83 16.65
C ILE A 131 5.82 -5.44 16.24
N TYR A 132 4.69 -5.37 15.56
CA TYR A 132 4.06 -4.10 15.19
C TYR A 132 3.79 -3.23 16.42
N GLU A 133 3.16 -3.78 17.46
CA GLU A 133 2.87 -3.05 18.69
C GLU A 133 4.13 -2.49 19.37
N LYS A 134 5.22 -3.26 19.37
CA LYS A 134 6.51 -2.80 19.92
C LYS A 134 7.07 -1.62 19.12
N LEU A 135 6.97 -1.67 17.79
CA LEU A 135 7.52 -0.64 16.90
C LEU A 135 6.60 0.58 16.76
N ALA A 136 5.29 0.44 16.98
CA ALA A 136 4.32 1.52 16.89
C ALA A 136 4.33 2.46 18.10
N ARG A 137 4.82 2.01 19.26
CA ARG A 137 4.96 2.85 20.45
C ARG A 137 5.98 3.96 20.18
N ARG A 138 5.54 5.19 20.34
CA ARG A 138 6.36 6.41 20.23
C ARG A 138 7.02 6.73 21.56
#